data_dac22f66c1885984f7dacba3fb74da65
#
_entry.id   dac22f66c1885984f7dacba3fb74da65
#
_cell.length_a   1.000
_cell.length_b   1.000
_cell.length_c   1.000
_cell.angle_alpha   90.00
_cell.angle_beta   90.00
_cell.angle_gamma   90.00
#
_symmetry.space_group_name_H-M   'P 1'
#
loop_
_entity.id
_entity.type
_entity.pdbx_description
1 polymer ?
#
loop_
_entity_poly.entity_id
_entity_poly.type
_entity_poly.pdbx_seq_one_letter_code
_entity_poly.pdbx_strand_id
1 'polypeptide(L)'
;MAAKKEAAANEQQATTQATPAAEAEDIIAKAKAKGVNLVLGTDCVAADAFSNDANTQICPVNDIPDGWEGMDAGPASRKAFAAAIEGAKTILWNGPAGVFEFDKFAEGSRAIAEAIAKATAEGAFSLIGGGDSVACINKFGMADQVSYISTGGGALLEAIEGKELPGVAAICKK
;
A
#
# COMPACT_ATOMS: atom_id res chain seq x y z
N MET A 1 -48.78 31.61 -4.03
CA MET A 1 -47.96 31.43 -2.85
C MET A 1 -47.36 30.02 -2.77
N ALA A 2 -46.60 29.58 -3.79
CA ALA A 2 -46.04 28.26 -3.82
C ALA A 2 -44.60 28.19 -4.48
N ALA A 3 -43.88 29.30 -4.47
CA ALA A 3 -42.54 29.37 -5.11
C ALA A 3 -41.42 29.85 -4.17
N LYS A 4 -41.55 29.63 -2.87
CA LYS A 4 -40.58 30.11 -1.85
C LYS A 4 -40.13 29.03 -0.85
N LYS A 5 -40.31 27.75 -1.18
CA LYS A 5 -39.98 26.63 -0.27
C LYS A 5 -38.97 25.62 -0.80
N GLU A 6 -38.41 25.85 -1.97
CA GLU A 6 -37.41 24.92 -2.58
C GLU A 6 -35.96 25.45 -2.62
N ALA A 7 -35.72 26.64 -2.06
CA ALA A 7 -34.35 27.22 -2.06
C ALA A 7 -33.57 27.01 -0.74
N ALA A 8 -34.08 26.20 0.20
CA ALA A 8 -33.48 26.04 1.54
C ALA A 8 -32.99 24.61 1.82
N ALA A 9 -32.87 23.75 0.83
CA ALA A 9 -32.48 22.33 1.02
C ALA A 9 -31.19 21.91 0.27
N ASN A 10 -30.37 22.84 -0.21
CA ASN A 10 -29.12 22.49 -0.93
C ASN A 10 -27.88 23.20 -0.35
N GLU A 11 -27.88 23.45 0.97
CA GLU A 11 -26.64 23.71 1.73
C GLU A 11 -26.17 22.44 2.41
N GLN A 12 -26.08 21.35 1.67
CA GLN A 12 -25.45 20.13 2.12
C GLN A 12 -23.95 20.20 1.86
N GLN A 13 -23.23 20.51 2.97
CA GLN A 13 -21.91 19.96 3.27
C GLN A 13 -20.93 19.92 2.07
N ALA A 14 -20.34 21.05 1.75
CA ALA A 14 -18.99 21.08 1.21
C ALA A 14 -18.05 20.56 2.32
N THR A 15 -17.99 19.24 2.52
CA THR A 15 -16.83 18.63 3.13
C THR A 15 -15.68 18.99 2.23
N THR A 16 -14.83 19.90 2.68
CA THR A 16 -13.56 20.22 2.03
C THR A 16 -12.76 18.92 2.03
N GLN A 17 -12.84 18.14 0.95
CA GLN A 17 -11.97 16.97 0.80
C GLN A 17 -10.55 17.52 0.79
N ALA A 18 -9.76 17.06 1.75
CA ALA A 18 -8.34 17.39 1.80
C ALA A 18 -7.70 16.96 0.48
N THR A 19 -6.77 17.75 -0.04
CA THR A 19 -6.01 17.32 -1.22
C THR A 19 -5.14 16.12 -0.84
N PRO A 20 -4.83 15.20 -1.79
CA PRO A 20 -3.96 14.05 -1.51
C PRO A 20 -2.62 14.44 -0.85
N ALA A 21 -2.07 15.60 -1.21
CA ALA A 21 -0.87 16.13 -0.58
C ALA A 21 -1.08 16.50 0.90
N ALA A 22 -2.20 17.17 1.24
CA ALA A 22 -2.51 17.51 2.62
C ALA A 22 -2.79 16.28 3.49
N GLU A 23 -3.41 15.25 2.91
CA GLU A 23 -3.60 13.97 3.60
C GLU A 23 -2.27 13.26 3.88
N ALA A 24 -1.34 13.28 2.93
CA ALA A 24 0.00 12.71 3.10
C ALA A 24 0.79 13.42 4.20
N GLU A 25 0.75 14.76 4.24
CA GLU A 25 1.38 15.56 5.29
C GLU A 25 0.81 15.26 6.67
N ASP A 26 -0.52 15.10 6.79
CA ASP A 26 -1.19 14.72 8.03
C ASP A 26 -0.77 13.31 8.51
N ILE A 27 -0.65 12.35 7.61
CA ILE A 27 -0.16 11.00 7.93
C ILE A 27 1.27 11.05 8.46
N ILE A 28 2.15 11.81 7.81
CA ILE A 28 3.54 12.00 8.24
C ILE A 28 3.60 12.62 9.64
N ALA A 29 2.80 13.67 9.88
CA ALA A 29 2.73 14.33 11.18
C ALA A 29 2.20 13.39 12.28
N LYS A 30 1.17 12.61 12.00
CA LYS A 30 0.61 11.61 12.91
C LYS A 30 1.60 10.48 13.24
N ALA A 31 2.31 9.97 12.24
CA ALA A 31 3.34 8.95 12.44
C ALA A 31 4.42 9.46 13.38
N LYS A 32 4.93 10.67 13.12
CA LYS A 32 5.93 11.33 13.97
C LYS A 32 5.44 11.52 15.41
N ALA A 33 4.22 12.02 15.59
CA ALA A 33 3.63 12.27 16.91
C ALA A 33 3.46 10.98 17.73
N LYS A 34 3.22 9.85 17.06
CA LYS A 34 3.06 8.54 17.68
C LYS A 34 4.36 7.74 17.80
N GLY A 35 5.51 8.29 17.37
CA GLY A 35 6.78 7.57 17.36
C GLY A 35 6.82 6.39 16.36
N VAL A 36 5.95 6.41 15.34
CA VAL A 36 5.92 5.39 14.30
C VAL A 36 7.00 5.71 13.26
N ASN A 37 7.84 4.75 12.94
CA ASN A 37 8.82 4.87 11.87
C ASN A 37 8.14 4.71 10.50
N LEU A 38 7.97 5.81 9.78
CA LEU A 38 7.42 5.82 8.44
C LEU A 38 8.56 5.81 7.42
N VAL A 39 8.71 4.70 6.70
CA VAL A 39 9.74 4.52 5.68
C VAL A 39 9.15 4.82 4.30
N LEU A 40 9.60 5.89 3.68
CA LEU A 40 9.18 6.31 2.35
C LEU A 40 10.26 5.99 1.31
N GLY A 41 9.84 5.72 0.07
CA GLY A 41 10.76 5.59 -1.05
C GLY A 41 11.50 6.91 -1.32
N THR A 42 12.77 6.80 -1.68
CA THR A 42 13.63 7.95 -2.01
C THR A 42 13.98 8.02 -3.48
N ASP A 43 13.94 6.89 -4.17
CA ASP A 43 14.15 6.75 -5.61
C ASP A 43 13.08 5.84 -6.23
N CYS A 44 12.89 5.97 -7.52
CA CYS A 44 11.97 5.15 -8.29
C CYS A 44 12.58 4.73 -9.64
N VAL A 45 12.03 3.68 -10.21
CA VAL A 45 12.20 3.35 -11.63
C VAL A 45 11.09 4.08 -12.37
N ALA A 46 11.44 5.17 -13.04
CA ALA A 46 10.53 5.92 -13.88
C ALA A 46 10.53 5.36 -15.30
N ALA A 47 9.38 5.46 -15.98
CA ALA A 47 9.18 5.04 -17.36
C ALA A 47 8.52 6.13 -18.20
N ASP A 48 8.82 6.18 -19.50
CA ASP A 48 8.25 7.12 -20.46
C ASP A 48 6.87 6.70 -21.01
N ALA A 49 6.41 5.50 -20.62
CA ALA A 49 5.08 4.99 -20.96
C ALA A 49 4.65 3.88 -19.99
N PHE A 50 3.34 3.70 -19.82
CA PHE A 50 2.78 2.56 -19.06
C PHE A 50 2.83 1.29 -19.90
N SER A 51 4.04 0.72 -20.04
CA SER A 51 4.31 -0.47 -20.85
C SER A 51 5.51 -1.23 -20.31
N ASN A 52 5.49 -2.56 -20.40
CA ASN A 52 6.65 -3.40 -20.07
C ASN A 52 7.87 -3.11 -21.00
N ASP A 53 7.63 -2.57 -22.19
CA ASP A 53 8.68 -2.23 -23.16
C ASP A 53 9.18 -0.78 -23.08
N ALA A 54 8.61 0.02 -22.16
CA ALA A 54 8.97 1.42 -21.97
C ALA A 54 10.46 1.60 -21.66
N ASN A 55 11.01 2.75 -22.06
CA ASN A 55 12.34 3.15 -21.60
C ASN A 55 12.27 3.47 -20.12
N THR A 56 13.32 3.16 -19.37
CA THR A 56 13.35 3.34 -17.93
C THR A 56 14.58 4.10 -17.48
N GLN A 57 14.44 4.87 -16.40
CA GLN A 57 15.56 5.45 -15.69
C GLN A 57 15.29 5.46 -14.18
N ILE A 58 16.35 5.45 -13.40
CA ILE A 58 16.28 5.62 -11.95
C ILE A 58 16.41 7.09 -11.65
N CYS A 59 15.47 7.63 -10.88
CA CYS A 59 15.49 9.04 -10.46
C CYS A 59 14.98 9.17 -9.02
N PRO A 60 15.29 10.28 -8.34
CA PRO A 60 14.67 10.63 -7.06
C PRO A 60 13.13 10.73 -7.22
N VAL A 61 12.36 10.32 -6.19
CA VAL A 61 10.90 10.38 -6.24
C VAL A 61 10.33 11.79 -6.38
N ASN A 62 11.10 12.80 -6.03
CA ASN A 62 10.75 14.22 -6.15
C ASN A 62 11.32 14.90 -7.40
N ASP A 63 11.94 14.15 -8.31
CA ASP A 63 12.59 14.66 -9.53
C ASP A 63 12.33 13.70 -10.70
N ILE A 64 11.07 13.28 -10.86
CA ILE A 64 10.64 12.48 -12.02
C ILE A 64 10.50 13.41 -13.22
N PRO A 65 11.14 13.10 -14.37
CA PRO A 65 11.07 13.95 -15.55
C PRO A 65 9.64 14.15 -16.06
N ASP A 66 9.41 15.30 -16.68
CA ASP A 66 8.12 15.63 -17.29
C ASP A 66 7.73 14.54 -18.32
N GLY A 67 6.49 14.08 -18.24
CA GLY A 67 5.95 13.03 -19.11
C GLY A 67 6.39 11.61 -18.74
N TRP A 68 7.12 11.43 -17.66
CA TRP A 68 7.47 10.11 -17.11
C TRP A 68 6.64 9.78 -15.88
N GLU A 69 6.51 8.49 -15.58
CA GLU A 69 5.77 7.98 -14.42
C GLU A 69 6.68 7.10 -13.55
N GLY A 70 6.54 7.19 -12.23
CA GLY A 70 7.20 6.26 -11.31
C GLY A 70 6.49 4.90 -11.33
N MET A 71 7.13 3.89 -11.92
CA MET A 71 6.53 2.58 -12.14
C MET A 71 6.92 1.53 -11.09
N ASP A 72 8.07 1.70 -10.42
CA ASP A 72 8.53 0.78 -9.37
C ASP A 72 9.45 1.51 -8.39
N ALA A 73 9.67 0.92 -7.23
CA ALA A 73 10.66 1.37 -6.28
C ALA A 73 12.08 1.24 -6.82
N GLY A 74 12.89 2.27 -6.66
CA GLY A 74 14.30 2.26 -7.04
C GLY A 74 15.16 1.42 -6.09
N PRO A 75 16.44 1.20 -6.43
CA PRO A 75 17.34 0.36 -5.65
C PRO A 75 17.54 0.81 -4.19
N ALA A 76 17.60 2.12 -3.94
CA ALA A 76 17.75 2.66 -2.59
C ALA A 76 16.48 2.45 -1.77
N SER A 77 15.30 2.68 -2.37
CA SER A 77 14.00 2.44 -1.76
C SER A 77 13.81 0.96 -1.41
N ARG A 78 14.12 0.04 -2.34
CA ARG A 78 14.06 -1.42 -2.10
C ARG A 78 14.92 -1.84 -0.91
N LYS A 79 16.14 -1.31 -0.82
CA LYS A 79 17.03 -1.59 0.31
C LYS A 79 16.47 -1.06 1.63
N ALA A 80 15.89 0.15 1.63
CA ALA A 80 15.28 0.75 2.81
C ALA A 80 14.06 -0.06 3.28
N PHE A 81 13.20 -0.51 2.37
CA PHE A 81 12.04 -1.33 2.68
C PHE A 81 12.44 -2.69 3.25
N ALA A 82 13.41 -3.37 2.63
CA ALA A 82 13.92 -4.64 3.14
C ALA A 82 14.52 -4.48 4.55
N ALA A 83 15.30 -3.41 4.78
CA ALA A 83 15.87 -3.13 6.10
C ALA A 83 14.81 -2.82 7.17
N ALA A 84 13.68 -2.19 6.78
CA ALA A 84 12.58 -1.93 7.71
C ALA A 84 11.83 -3.22 8.11
N ILE A 85 11.83 -4.23 7.25
CA ILE A 85 11.21 -5.54 7.49
C ILE A 85 12.13 -6.43 8.35
N GLU A 86 13.44 -6.26 8.24
CA GLU A 86 14.42 -7.06 8.96
C GLU A 86 14.22 -6.96 10.48
N GLY A 87 14.17 -8.10 11.15
CA GLY A 87 13.94 -8.20 12.59
C GLY A 87 12.50 -7.96 13.05
N ALA A 88 11.57 -7.65 12.16
CA ALA A 88 10.15 -7.56 12.49
C ALA A 88 9.62 -8.91 13.01
N LYS A 89 8.70 -8.87 13.99
CA LYS A 89 8.06 -10.07 14.55
C LYS A 89 6.68 -10.33 14.01
N THR A 90 6.01 -9.28 13.55
CA THR A 90 4.70 -9.35 12.90
C THR A 90 4.70 -8.42 11.70
N ILE A 91 4.32 -8.93 10.55
CA ILE A 91 4.34 -8.22 9.29
C ILE A 91 2.96 -8.34 8.65
N LEU A 92 2.41 -7.20 8.22
CA LEU A 92 1.26 -7.14 7.33
C LEU A 92 1.71 -6.50 6.01
N TRP A 93 1.57 -7.23 4.91
CA TRP A 93 1.79 -6.68 3.58
C TRP A 93 0.47 -6.46 2.86
N ASN A 94 0.19 -5.22 2.51
CA ASN A 94 -1.02 -4.82 1.80
C ASN A 94 -0.72 -3.74 0.76
N GLY A 95 -0.52 -4.15 -0.46
CA GLY A 95 -0.19 -3.35 -1.64
C GLY A 95 1.22 -3.59 -2.16
N PRO A 96 1.38 -3.84 -3.47
CA PRO A 96 2.66 -3.94 -4.13
C PRO A 96 3.39 -2.58 -4.16
N ALA A 97 4.70 -2.59 -4.33
CA ALA A 97 5.54 -1.39 -4.40
C ALA A 97 5.84 -0.94 -5.83
N GLY A 98 5.25 -1.58 -6.84
CA GLY A 98 5.41 -1.24 -8.25
C GLY A 98 4.32 -1.91 -9.08
N VAL A 99 4.36 -1.67 -10.39
CA VAL A 99 3.45 -2.29 -11.37
C VAL A 99 3.93 -3.72 -11.64
N PHE A 100 3.72 -4.58 -10.65
CA PHE A 100 4.26 -5.94 -10.61
C PHE A 100 3.76 -6.84 -11.74
N GLU A 101 2.68 -6.46 -12.41
CA GLU A 101 2.15 -7.14 -13.59
C GLU A 101 3.18 -7.15 -14.73
N PHE A 102 3.97 -6.09 -14.85
CA PHE A 102 5.09 -5.99 -15.76
C PHE A 102 6.36 -6.47 -15.08
N ASP A 103 7.04 -7.44 -15.65
CA ASP A 103 8.25 -8.03 -15.05
C ASP A 103 9.35 -6.99 -14.82
N LYS A 104 9.44 -5.99 -15.70
CA LYS A 104 10.39 -4.88 -15.61
C LYS A 104 10.19 -4.00 -14.37
N PHE A 105 8.97 -3.94 -13.81
CA PHE A 105 8.57 -3.08 -12.69
C PHE A 105 8.12 -3.87 -11.46
N ALA A 106 8.55 -5.13 -11.35
CA ALA A 106 8.17 -6.03 -10.28
C ALA A 106 9.22 -6.13 -9.15
N GLU A 107 10.39 -5.53 -9.34
CA GLU A 107 11.53 -5.71 -8.45
C GLU A 107 11.35 -5.08 -7.06
N GLY A 108 10.57 -3.98 -6.94
CA GLY A 108 10.24 -3.39 -5.66
C GLY A 108 9.40 -4.33 -4.80
N SER A 109 8.36 -4.88 -5.41
CA SER A 109 7.48 -5.85 -4.76
C SER A 109 8.20 -7.18 -4.48
N ARG A 110 9.10 -7.61 -5.37
CA ARG A 110 9.91 -8.80 -5.16
C ARG A 110 10.84 -8.65 -3.95
N ALA A 111 11.53 -7.52 -3.84
CA ALA A 111 12.41 -7.24 -2.71
C ALA A 111 11.67 -7.25 -1.36
N ILE A 112 10.45 -6.73 -1.33
CA ILE A 112 9.57 -6.80 -0.15
C ILE A 112 9.19 -8.25 0.15
N ALA A 113 8.74 -9.01 -0.85
CA ALA A 113 8.33 -10.41 -0.69
C ALA A 113 9.49 -11.28 -0.17
N GLU A 114 10.69 -11.11 -0.72
CA GLU A 114 11.91 -11.81 -0.27
C GLU A 114 12.28 -11.46 1.17
N ALA A 115 12.20 -10.18 1.54
CA ALA A 115 12.45 -9.75 2.92
C ALA A 115 11.41 -10.34 3.90
N ILE A 116 10.14 -10.40 3.51
CA ILE A 116 9.06 -11.02 4.30
C ILE A 116 9.30 -12.53 4.45
N ALA A 117 9.62 -13.23 3.36
CA ALA A 117 9.90 -14.66 3.39
C ALA A 117 11.09 -14.98 4.31
N LYS A 118 12.18 -14.18 4.23
CA LYS A 118 13.33 -14.29 5.12
C LYS A 118 12.94 -14.09 6.59
N ALA A 119 12.22 -13.00 6.90
CA ALA A 119 11.78 -12.71 8.27
C ALA A 119 10.86 -13.83 8.81
N THR A 120 10.01 -14.40 7.96
CA THR A 120 9.13 -15.51 8.31
C THR A 120 9.93 -16.77 8.65
N ALA A 121 10.94 -17.10 7.86
CA ALA A 121 11.86 -18.21 8.15
C ALA A 121 12.63 -18.02 9.46
N GLU A 122 12.86 -16.76 9.87
CA GLU A 122 13.48 -16.38 11.15
C GLU A 122 12.47 -16.32 12.31
N GLY A 123 11.20 -16.68 12.08
CA GLY A 123 10.17 -16.82 13.11
C GLY A 123 9.21 -15.62 13.23
N ALA A 124 9.18 -14.71 12.26
CA ALA A 124 8.15 -13.69 12.20
C ALA A 124 6.81 -14.28 11.74
N PHE A 125 5.71 -13.70 12.21
CA PHE A 125 4.38 -13.96 11.65
C PHE A 125 4.12 -12.96 10.50
N SER A 126 3.89 -13.48 9.31
CA SER A 126 3.60 -12.67 8.11
C SER A 126 2.20 -12.92 7.59
N LEU A 127 1.45 -11.84 7.40
CA LEU A 127 0.10 -11.80 6.86
C LEU A 127 0.11 -11.03 5.55
N ILE A 128 -0.29 -11.69 4.47
CA ILE A 128 -0.45 -11.05 3.16
C ILE A 128 -1.93 -10.74 2.96
N GLY A 129 -2.27 -9.47 2.78
CA GLY A 129 -3.63 -8.97 2.60
C GLY A 129 -3.79 -8.11 1.35
N GLY A 130 -5.02 -8.05 0.84
CA GLY A 130 -5.33 -7.34 -0.41
C GLY A 130 -5.09 -8.19 -1.65
N GLY A 131 -5.98 -8.02 -2.65
CA GLY A 131 -5.96 -8.83 -3.88
C GLY A 131 -4.64 -8.76 -4.63
N ASP A 132 -4.09 -7.56 -4.79
CA ASP A 132 -2.86 -7.33 -5.55
C ASP A 132 -1.63 -7.90 -4.84
N SER A 133 -1.55 -7.80 -3.51
CA SER A 133 -0.45 -8.43 -2.75
C SER A 133 -0.50 -9.94 -2.84
N VAL A 134 -1.71 -10.52 -2.79
CA VAL A 134 -1.92 -11.97 -2.96
C VAL A 134 -1.54 -12.41 -4.37
N ALA A 135 -1.94 -11.65 -5.40
CA ALA A 135 -1.53 -11.92 -6.77
C ALA A 135 0.00 -11.82 -6.93
N CYS A 136 0.62 -10.82 -6.30
CA CYS A 136 2.04 -10.57 -6.33
C CYS A 136 2.85 -11.73 -5.70
N ILE A 137 2.50 -12.17 -4.48
CA ILE A 137 3.22 -13.26 -3.79
C ILE A 137 3.08 -14.58 -4.55
N ASN A 138 1.91 -14.84 -5.16
CA ASN A 138 1.69 -16.00 -6.01
C ASN A 138 2.52 -15.94 -7.30
N LYS A 139 2.57 -14.77 -7.97
CA LYS A 139 3.40 -14.57 -9.17
C LYS A 139 4.87 -14.86 -8.88
N PHE A 140 5.36 -14.52 -7.70
CA PHE A 140 6.75 -14.78 -7.31
C PHE A 140 7.00 -16.22 -6.82
N GLY A 141 5.97 -17.05 -6.66
CA GLY A 141 6.10 -18.41 -6.17
C GLY A 141 6.53 -18.50 -4.71
N MET A 142 6.16 -17.50 -3.88
CA MET A 142 6.54 -17.40 -2.47
C MET A 142 5.37 -17.58 -1.49
N ALA A 143 4.22 -18.06 -1.97
CA ALA A 143 3.01 -18.21 -1.18
C ALA A 143 3.17 -19.17 0.02
N ASP A 144 4.01 -20.19 -0.10
CA ASP A 144 4.34 -21.17 0.93
C ASP A 144 5.43 -20.69 1.91
N GLN A 145 6.04 -19.53 1.65
CA GLN A 145 7.11 -18.94 2.48
C GLN A 145 6.58 -17.86 3.45
N VAL A 146 5.26 -17.68 3.52
CA VAL A 146 4.60 -16.72 4.42
C VAL A 146 3.64 -17.44 5.35
N SER A 147 3.31 -16.82 6.51
CA SER A 147 2.51 -17.48 7.53
C SER A 147 1.03 -17.59 7.16
N TYR A 148 0.46 -16.58 6.53
CA TYR A 148 -0.95 -16.56 6.17
C TYR A 148 -1.25 -15.63 4.98
N ILE A 149 -2.11 -16.07 4.09
CA ILE A 149 -2.63 -15.30 2.97
C ILE A 149 -4.11 -15.06 3.18
N SER A 150 -4.49 -13.78 3.35
CA SER A 150 -5.89 -13.41 3.57
C SER A 150 -6.60 -13.16 2.25
N THR A 151 -7.72 -13.84 2.06
CA THR A 151 -8.65 -13.57 0.97
C THR A 151 -9.69 -12.49 1.33
N GLY A 152 -9.64 -11.98 2.55
CA GLY A 152 -10.64 -11.06 3.12
C GLY A 152 -10.54 -9.60 2.64
N GLY A 153 -9.51 -9.23 1.88
CA GLY A 153 -9.37 -7.90 1.29
C GLY A 153 -9.66 -6.74 2.26
N GLY A 154 -10.63 -5.90 1.92
CA GLY A 154 -11.04 -4.74 2.73
C GLY A 154 -11.55 -5.09 4.13
N ALA A 155 -12.22 -6.24 4.31
CA ALA A 155 -12.68 -6.68 5.62
C ALA A 155 -11.52 -6.91 6.61
N LEU A 156 -10.36 -7.36 6.13
CA LEU A 156 -9.16 -7.48 6.96
C LEU A 156 -8.71 -6.12 7.49
N LEU A 157 -8.69 -5.10 6.64
CA LEU A 157 -8.29 -3.73 7.03
C LEU A 157 -9.30 -3.14 8.01
N GLU A 158 -10.60 -3.30 7.75
CA GLU A 158 -11.65 -2.85 8.66
C GLU A 158 -11.55 -3.53 10.05
N ALA A 159 -11.23 -4.82 10.09
CA ALA A 159 -10.99 -5.54 11.34
C ALA A 159 -9.79 -4.98 12.11
N ILE A 160 -8.69 -4.67 11.43
CA ILE A 160 -7.49 -4.06 12.03
C ILE A 160 -7.79 -2.64 12.55
N GLU A 161 -8.64 -1.89 11.86
CA GLU A 161 -9.15 -0.59 12.32
C GLU A 161 -10.08 -0.68 13.53
N GLY A 162 -10.48 -1.89 13.94
CA GLY A 162 -11.41 -2.13 15.05
C GLY A 162 -12.88 -1.91 14.68
N LYS A 163 -13.21 -1.87 13.39
CA LYS A 163 -14.60 -1.77 12.94
C LYS A 163 -15.35 -3.08 13.15
N GLU A 164 -16.61 -3.00 13.52
CA GLU A 164 -17.49 -4.17 13.60
C GLU A 164 -17.79 -4.67 12.18
N LEU A 165 -17.42 -5.92 11.91
CA LEU A 165 -17.71 -6.56 10.63
C LEU A 165 -19.13 -7.17 10.69
N PRO A 166 -20.08 -6.73 9.81
CA PRO A 166 -21.48 -7.17 9.90
C PRO A 166 -21.66 -8.70 9.81
N GLY A 167 -20.87 -9.37 8.97
CA GLY A 167 -20.90 -10.82 8.83
C GLY A 167 -20.45 -11.55 10.11
N VAL A 168 -19.39 -11.04 10.75
CA VAL A 168 -18.89 -11.60 12.02
C VAL A 168 -19.87 -11.30 13.15
N ALA A 169 -20.38 -10.08 13.23
CA ALA A 169 -21.36 -9.68 14.24
C ALA A 169 -22.65 -10.50 14.17
N ALA A 170 -23.12 -10.84 12.96
CA ALA A 170 -24.29 -11.69 12.77
C ALA A 170 -24.12 -13.11 13.33
N ILE A 171 -22.89 -13.66 13.25
CA ILE A 171 -22.56 -15.00 13.77
C ILE A 171 -22.35 -14.96 15.30
N CYS A 172 -21.75 -13.87 15.81
CA CYS A 172 -21.42 -13.73 17.23
C CYS A 172 -22.59 -13.25 18.10
N LYS A 173 -23.66 -12.72 17.51
CA LYS A 173 -24.92 -12.41 18.26
C LYS A 173 -25.63 -13.70 18.60
N LYS A 174 -25.42 -14.17 19.84
CA LYS A 174 -26.30 -15.16 20.50
C LYS A 174 -27.49 -14.47 21.15
#